data_4af83021570a50b16ed55b6910cb8d1d
#
_entry.id   4af83021570a50b16ed55b6910cb8d1d
#
_cell.length_a   1.000
_cell.length_b   1.000
_cell.length_c   1.000
_cell.angle_alpha   90.00
_cell.angle_beta   90.00
_cell.angle_gamma   90.00
#
_symmetry.space_group_name_H-M   'P 1'
#
loop_
_entity.id
_entity.type
_entity.pdbx_description
1 polymer ?
#
loop_
_entity_poly.entity_id
_entity_poly.type
_entity_poly.pdbx_seq_one_letter_code
_entity_poly.pdbx_strand_id
1 'polypeptide(L)'
;TAVASDPDLTSADTIRAIKNYVNRYERGFVEDKAVSAAETFIKDAQADGIYGAASKAGVSVYDTEPFGINYGAINYFSTVRVTQGELDLMPAMYSKDFFIQAFSIKEGEYSKPVILSNGVAVLQLIEESVRDDIDQAVALYGAQIDGQVAETDIVNHFLTSDKLKDNFAETFSKYFTFE
;
A
#
# COMPACT_ATOMS: atom_id res chain seq x y z
N THR A 1 43.07 -8.12 12.88
CA THR A 1 41.64 -8.04 13.17
C THR A 1 41.31 -6.58 13.45
N ALA A 2 40.68 -5.91 12.50
CA ALA A 2 40.20 -4.54 12.73
C ALA A 2 39.12 -4.58 13.82
N VAL A 3 39.33 -3.87 14.90
CA VAL A 3 38.29 -3.64 15.91
C VAL A 3 37.22 -2.79 15.23
N ALA A 4 35.99 -3.29 15.16
CA ALA A 4 34.88 -2.50 14.65
C ALA A 4 34.72 -1.29 15.59
N SER A 5 35.00 -0.09 15.09
CA SER A 5 34.67 1.14 15.80
C SER A 5 33.17 1.41 15.69
N ASP A 6 32.61 2.04 16.70
CA ASP A 6 31.22 2.49 16.64
C ASP A 6 31.03 3.41 15.41
N PRO A 7 29.88 3.29 14.72
CA PRO A 7 29.62 4.09 13.53
C PRO A 7 29.51 5.57 13.88
N ASP A 8 30.16 6.42 13.08
CA ASP A 8 30.03 7.87 13.21
C ASP A 8 28.65 8.32 12.73
N LEU A 9 27.74 8.55 13.66
CA LEU A 9 26.36 9.01 13.39
C LEU A 9 26.27 10.50 13.00
N THR A 10 27.40 11.24 12.96
CA THR A 10 27.43 12.60 12.42
C THR A 10 27.71 12.63 10.92
N SER A 11 28.24 11.53 10.38
CA SER A 11 28.50 11.37 8.93
C SER A 11 27.22 11.11 8.14
N ALA A 12 26.93 11.95 7.15
CA ALA A 12 25.80 11.78 6.25
C ALA A 12 25.84 10.44 5.46
N ASP A 13 27.03 9.98 5.12
CA ASP A 13 27.22 8.72 4.40
C ASP A 13 26.93 7.50 5.31
N THR A 14 27.35 7.57 6.56
CA THR A 14 27.06 6.57 7.58
C THR A 14 25.56 6.48 7.84
N ILE A 15 24.89 7.62 8.03
CA ILE A 15 23.44 7.69 8.22
C ILE A 15 22.70 7.10 7.01
N ARG A 16 23.14 7.41 5.79
CA ARG A 16 22.55 6.87 4.55
C ARG A 16 22.72 5.35 4.47
N ALA A 17 23.90 4.84 4.78
CA ALA A 17 24.17 3.40 4.79
C ALA A 17 23.30 2.67 5.82
N ILE A 18 23.15 3.22 7.03
CA ILE A 18 22.28 2.68 8.08
C ILE A 18 20.82 2.68 7.63
N LYS A 19 20.32 3.80 7.09
CA LYS A 19 18.94 3.88 6.56
C LYS A 19 18.68 2.83 5.48
N ASN A 20 19.61 2.65 4.55
CA ASN A 20 19.49 1.65 3.50
C ASN A 20 19.48 0.22 4.06
N TYR A 21 20.32 -0.05 5.06
CA TYR A 21 20.34 -1.34 5.74
C TYR A 21 19.02 -1.63 6.45
N VAL A 22 18.56 -0.68 7.27
CA VAL A 22 17.31 -0.82 8.03
C VAL A 22 16.12 -1.01 7.08
N ASN A 23 16.00 -0.21 6.03
CA ASN A 23 14.92 -0.34 5.05
C ASN A 23 14.94 -1.69 4.31
N ARG A 24 16.13 -2.28 4.11
CA ARG A 24 16.27 -3.55 3.38
C ARG A 24 16.07 -4.78 4.26
N TYR A 25 16.57 -4.75 5.49
CA TYR A 25 16.67 -5.94 6.34
C TYR A 25 15.79 -5.88 7.60
N GLU A 26 15.39 -4.67 8.02
CA GLU A 26 14.62 -4.43 9.25
C GLU A 26 13.29 -3.72 8.93
N ARG A 27 12.70 -4.05 7.79
CA ARG A 27 11.48 -3.39 7.30
C ARG A 27 10.34 -3.49 8.31
N GLY A 28 10.14 -4.63 8.98
CA GLY A 28 9.12 -4.80 10.01
C GLY A 28 9.29 -3.80 11.16
N PHE A 29 10.53 -3.53 11.59
CA PHE A 29 10.78 -2.52 12.62
C PHE A 29 10.39 -1.10 12.17
N VAL A 30 10.64 -0.76 10.91
CA VAL A 30 10.24 0.55 10.33
C VAL A 30 8.72 0.64 10.26
N GLU A 31 8.05 -0.41 9.81
CA GLU A 31 6.59 -0.50 9.73
C GLU A 31 5.95 -0.37 11.12
N ASP A 32 6.43 -1.08 12.13
CA ASP A 32 5.93 -0.98 13.51
C ASP A 32 6.07 0.44 14.07
N LYS A 33 7.19 1.12 13.80
CA LYS A 33 7.40 2.51 14.20
C LYS A 33 6.45 3.46 13.48
N ALA A 34 6.24 3.25 12.19
CA ALA A 34 5.32 4.06 11.39
C ALA A 34 3.86 3.86 11.83
N VAL A 35 3.46 2.62 12.13
CA VAL A 35 2.14 2.30 12.67
C VAL A 35 1.93 2.97 14.03
N SER A 36 2.90 2.87 14.95
CA SER A 36 2.81 3.54 16.26
C SER A 36 2.71 5.06 16.15
N ALA A 37 3.42 5.66 15.19
CA ALA A 37 3.31 7.09 14.89
C ALA A 37 1.91 7.44 14.32
N ALA A 38 1.39 6.60 13.42
CA ALA A 38 0.05 6.77 12.86
C ALA A 38 -1.07 6.63 13.91
N GLU A 39 -0.93 5.71 14.86
CA GLU A 39 -1.87 5.60 16.00
C GLU A 39 -1.85 6.84 16.90
N THR A 40 -0.66 7.42 17.13
CA THR A 40 -0.53 8.68 17.86
C THR A 40 -1.18 9.83 17.07
N PHE A 41 -0.93 9.89 15.78
CA PHE A 41 -1.55 10.86 14.88
C PHE A 41 -3.08 10.79 14.91
N ILE A 42 -3.67 9.58 14.90
CA ILE A 42 -5.12 9.40 14.97
C ILE A 42 -5.69 9.99 16.27
N LYS A 43 -5.03 9.77 17.41
CA LYS A 43 -5.45 10.36 18.71
C LYS A 43 -5.38 11.87 18.70
N ASP A 44 -4.31 12.43 18.16
CA ASP A 44 -4.17 13.88 18.01
C ASP A 44 -5.21 14.44 17.03
N ALA A 45 -5.51 13.74 15.93
CA ALA A 45 -6.52 14.15 14.96
C ALA A 45 -7.95 14.11 15.51
N GLN A 46 -8.24 13.18 16.40
CA GLN A 46 -9.53 13.13 17.11
C GLN A 46 -9.70 14.32 18.07
N ALA A 47 -8.61 14.84 18.63
CA ALA A 47 -8.64 15.96 19.57
C ALA A 47 -8.59 17.32 18.83
N ASP A 48 -7.71 17.49 17.86
CA ASP A 48 -7.34 18.77 17.26
C ASP A 48 -7.71 18.88 15.76
N GLY A 49 -8.32 17.85 15.18
CA GLY A 49 -8.58 17.71 13.76
C GLY A 49 -7.34 17.30 12.96
N ILE A 50 -7.57 16.84 11.71
CA ILE A 50 -6.51 16.25 10.87
C ILE A 50 -5.37 17.23 10.57
N TYR A 51 -5.69 18.50 10.33
CA TYR A 51 -4.66 19.52 10.01
C TYR A 51 -3.85 19.91 11.23
N GLY A 52 -4.46 19.95 12.44
CA GLY A 52 -3.75 20.17 13.69
C GLY A 52 -2.77 19.06 13.99
N ALA A 53 -3.22 17.82 13.87
CA ALA A 53 -2.38 16.64 14.04
C ALA A 53 -1.24 16.58 13.00
N ALA A 54 -1.54 16.92 11.74
CA ALA A 54 -0.54 16.92 10.66
C ALA A 54 0.56 17.95 10.91
N SER A 55 0.20 19.16 11.32
CA SER A 55 1.16 20.19 11.70
C SER A 55 2.07 19.75 12.86
N LYS A 56 1.49 19.11 13.88
CA LYS A 56 2.22 18.59 15.04
C LYS A 56 3.16 17.43 14.67
N ALA A 57 2.72 16.55 13.79
CA ALA A 57 3.49 15.39 13.33
C ALA A 57 4.50 15.73 12.24
N GLY A 58 4.44 16.93 11.62
CA GLY A 58 5.28 17.32 10.50
C GLY A 58 4.99 16.54 9.22
N VAL A 59 3.72 16.14 9.00
CA VAL A 59 3.28 15.41 7.80
C VAL A 59 2.28 16.25 7.01
N SER A 60 2.10 15.91 5.73
CA SER A 60 1.12 16.56 4.85
C SER A 60 -0.20 15.83 4.84
N VAL A 61 -1.29 16.57 4.68
CA VAL A 61 -2.63 16.06 4.38
C VAL A 61 -2.89 16.25 2.90
N TYR A 62 -3.48 15.24 2.27
CA TYR A 62 -3.86 15.25 0.86
C TYR A 62 -5.31 14.88 0.72
N ASP A 63 -6.06 15.66 -0.05
CA ASP A 63 -7.41 15.31 -0.47
C ASP A 63 -7.34 14.43 -1.71
N THR A 64 -8.18 13.40 -1.77
CA THR A 64 -8.30 12.56 -2.96
C THR A 64 -9.48 12.98 -3.82
N GLU A 65 -9.40 12.69 -5.13
CA GLU A 65 -10.60 12.65 -5.96
C GLU A 65 -11.52 11.53 -5.46
N PRO A 66 -12.85 11.63 -5.70
CA PRO A 66 -13.75 10.52 -5.41
C PRO A 66 -13.33 9.26 -6.15
N PHE A 67 -13.28 8.13 -5.45
CA PHE A 67 -12.89 6.86 -6.04
C PHE A 67 -13.80 5.71 -5.58
N GLY A 68 -13.92 4.70 -6.41
CA GLY A 68 -14.56 3.44 -6.09
C GLY A 68 -13.54 2.35 -5.74
N ILE A 69 -14.04 1.18 -5.37
CA ILE A 69 -13.18 0.01 -5.14
C ILE A 69 -12.60 -0.43 -6.49
N ASN A 70 -11.28 -0.29 -6.62
CA ASN A 70 -10.53 -0.74 -7.79
C ASN A 70 -9.25 -1.47 -7.35
N TYR A 71 -9.43 -2.56 -6.60
CA TYR A 71 -8.32 -3.41 -6.18
C TYR A 71 -7.67 -4.10 -7.39
N GLY A 72 -6.35 -4.01 -7.48
CA GLY A 72 -5.59 -4.54 -8.61
C GLY A 72 -5.45 -3.56 -9.79
N ALA A 73 -5.88 -2.30 -9.65
CA ALA A 73 -5.73 -1.25 -10.65
C ALA A 73 -6.29 -1.64 -12.03
N ILE A 74 -7.54 -2.14 -12.06
CA ILE A 74 -8.22 -2.52 -13.31
C ILE A 74 -8.40 -1.29 -14.19
N ASN A 75 -7.96 -1.37 -15.45
CA ASN A 75 -7.81 -0.23 -16.36
C ASN A 75 -9.11 0.55 -16.65
N TYR A 76 -10.28 -0.05 -16.45
CA TYR A 76 -11.58 0.57 -16.76
C TYR A 76 -12.18 1.35 -15.60
N PHE A 77 -11.57 1.30 -14.43
CA PHE A 77 -12.02 2.01 -13.24
C PHE A 77 -11.06 3.14 -12.86
N SER A 78 -11.61 4.15 -12.19
CA SER A 78 -10.80 5.26 -11.67
C SER A 78 -9.78 4.76 -10.67
N THR A 79 -8.57 5.27 -10.79
CA THR A 79 -7.51 5.04 -9.79
C THR A 79 -7.64 6.07 -8.67
N VAL A 80 -7.13 5.72 -7.49
CA VAL A 80 -7.04 6.67 -6.37
C VAL A 80 -5.99 7.73 -6.71
N ARG A 81 -6.39 8.99 -6.67
CA ARG A 81 -5.53 10.15 -6.99
C ARG A 81 -5.74 11.26 -6.00
N VAL A 82 -4.71 12.05 -5.77
CA VAL A 82 -4.82 13.31 -5.02
C VAL A 82 -5.36 14.41 -5.93
N THR A 83 -6.13 15.34 -5.34
CA THR A 83 -6.68 16.50 -6.06
C THR A 83 -5.59 17.52 -6.37
N GLN A 84 -4.59 17.64 -5.51
CA GLN A 84 -3.49 18.60 -5.64
C GLN A 84 -2.17 17.99 -5.12
N GLY A 85 -1.07 18.39 -5.75
CA GLY A 85 0.26 17.89 -5.38
C GLY A 85 0.62 16.56 -6.04
N GLU A 86 1.73 16.01 -5.59
CA GLU A 86 2.25 14.73 -6.07
C GLU A 86 2.36 13.76 -4.88
N LEU A 87 1.54 12.72 -4.87
CA LEU A 87 1.63 11.60 -3.94
C LEU A 87 1.40 10.32 -4.73
N ASP A 88 2.34 9.39 -4.66
CA ASP A 88 2.18 8.08 -5.28
C ASP A 88 1.21 7.21 -4.45
N LEU A 89 -0.01 7.08 -4.93
CA LEU A 89 -1.06 6.21 -4.37
C LEU A 89 -1.21 4.87 -5.12
N MET A 90 -0.32 4.57 -6.07
CA MET A 90 -0.33 3.24 -6.72
C MET A 90 -0.23 2.08 -5.72
N PRO A 91 0.58 2.15 -4.63
CA PRO A 91 0.58 1.11 -3.62
C PRO A 91 -0.78 0.86 -2.96
N ALA A 92 -1.62 1.87 -2.83
CA ALA A 92 -2.97 1.74 -2.29
C ALA A 92 -3.88 0.88 -3.19
N MET A 93 -3.70 0.97 -4.51
CA MET A 93 -4.46 0.18 -5.49
C MET A 93 -4.24 -1.33 -5.37
N TYR A 94 -3.11 -1.74 -4.79
CA TYR A 94 -2.77 -3.15 -4.54
C TYR A 94 -2.91 -3.56 -3.08
N SER A 95 -3.46 -2.68 -2.23
CA SER A 95 -3.70 -2.95 -0.82
C SER A 95 -5.19 -3.24 -0.59
N LYS A 96 -5.52 -4.50 -0.29
CA LYS A 96 -6.86 -4.87 0.10
C LYS A 96 -7.30 -4.12 1.36
N ASP A 97 -6.41 -3.97 2.33
CA ASP A 97 -6.68 -3.29 3.60
C ASP A 97 -6.98 -1.81 3.40
N PHE A 98 -6.36 -1.16 2.41
CA PHE A 98 -6.69 0.22 2.06
C PHE A 98 -8.18 0.36 1.71
N PHE A 99 -8.69 -0.47 0.79
CA PHE A 99 -10.10 -0.41 0.41
C PHE A 99 -11.03 -0.83 1.55
N ILE A 100 -10.68 -1.86 2.32
CA ILE A 100 -11.47 -2.25 3.50
C ILE A 100 -11.59 -1.07 4.46
N GLN A 101 -10.49 -0.39 4.78
CA GLN A 101 -10.52 0.76 5.69
C GLN A 101 -11.28 1.94 5.07
N ALA A 102 -11.01 2.30 3.82
CA ALA A 102 -11.66 3.43 3.14
C ALA A 102 -13.19 3.30 3.10
N PHE A 103 -13.70 2.07 2.89
CA PHE A 103 -15.14 1.80 2.73
C PHE A 103 -15.81 1.25 4.01
N SER A 104 -15.11 1.22 5.14
CA SER A 104 -15.66 0.78 6.44
C SER A 104 -15.85 1.91 7.43
N ILE A 105 -15.21 3.05 7.23
CA ILE A 105 -15.33 4.23 8.10
C ILE A 105 -16.51 5.09 7.66
N LYS A 106 -17.07 5.84 8.61
CA LYS A 106 -18.14 6.80 8.35
C LYS A 106 -17.56 8.19 8.13
N GLU A 107 -18.38 9.08 7.59
CA GLU A 107 -18.02 10.48 7.41
C GLU A 107 -17.49 11.11 8.72
N GLY A 108 -16.33 11.73 8.62
CA GLY A 108 -15.59 12.31 9.74
C GLY A 108 -14.75 11.33 10.57
N GLU A 109 -14.92 10.02 10.40
CA GLU A 109 -14.12 9.01 11.12
C GLU A 109 -12.75 8.81 10.46
N TYR A 110 -11.80 8.34 11.28
CA TYR A 110 -10.45 7.97 10.85
C TYR A 110 -10.32 6.45 10.72
N SER A 111 -9.59 6.00 9.71
CA SER A 111 -9.23 4.60 9.57
C SER A 111 -8.22 4.17 10.65
N LYS A 112 -8.03 2.88 10.79
CA LYS A 112 -6.81 2.34 11.38
C LYS A 112 -5.62 2.64 10.46
N PRO A 113 -4.37 2.60 10.98
CA PRO A 113 -3.19 2.68 10.12
C PRO A 113 -3.22 1.60 9.03
N VAL A 114 -3.00 2.00 7.78
CA VAL A 114 -2.92 1.11 6.62
C VAL A 114 -1.48 1.05 6.14
N ILE A 115 -0.88 -0.13 6.20
CA ILE A 115 0.49 -0.35 5.71
C ILE A 115 0.45 -0.48 4.19
N LEU A 116 1.20 0.37 3.52
CA LEU A 116 1.43 0.35 2.08
C LEU A 116 2.90 0.03 1.78
N SER A 117 3.22 -0.33 0.55
CA SER A 117 4.61 -0.64 0.18
C SER A 117 5.56 0.55 0.30
N ASN A 118 5.04 1.77 0.26
CA ASN A 118 5.80 3.03 0.36
C ASN A 118 5.59 3.80 1.67
N GLY A 119 4.78 3.30 2.61
CA GLY A 119 4.55 3.98 3.89
C GLY A 119 3.33 3.47 4.65
N VAL A 120 2.86 4.29 5.59
CA VAL A 120 1.62 4.04 6.35
C VAL A 120 0.66 5.20 6.11
N ALA A 121 -0.57 4.88 5.74
CA ALA A 121 -1.64 5.85 5.52
C ALA A 121 -2.66 5.84 6.66
N VAL A 122 -3.19 7.01 6.99
CA VAL A 122 -4.40 7.20 7.79
C VAL A 122 -5.41 7.91 6.91
N LEU A 123 -6.62 7.39 6.83
CA LEU A 123 -7.69 7.92 6.00
C LEU A 123 -8.74 8.60 6.86
N GLN A 124 -9.36 9.65 6.33
CA GLN A 124 -10.57 10.23 6.85
C GLN A 124 -11.61 10.28 5.73
N LEU A 125 -12.81 9.79 5.97
CA LEU A 125 -13.90 9.93 5.01
C LEU A 125 -14.49 11.34 5.14
N ILE A 126 -14.47 12.09 4.04
CA ILE A 126 -15.02 13.44 3.94
C ILE A 126 -16.43 13.40 3.37
N GLU A 127 -16.62 12.61 2.32
CA GLU A 127 -17.89 12.52 1.60
C GLU A 127 -18.06 11.13 1.00
N GLU A 128 -19.28 10.62 1.02
CA GLU A 128 -19.70 9.40 0.33
C GLU A 128 -20.74 9.76 -0.73
N SER A 129 -20.53 9.23 -1.94
CA SER A 129 -21.49 9.38 -3.02
C SER A 129 -21.74 8.06 -3.74
N VAL A 130 -22.95 7.87 -4.22
CA VAL A 130 -23.31 6.70 -5.03
C VAL A 130 -23.24 7.09 -6.50
N ARG A 131 -22.60 6.25 -7.31
CA ARG A 131 -22.59 6.44 -8.77
C ARG A 131 -23.87 5.92 -9.37
N ASP A 132 -24.53 6.77 -10.16
CA ASP A 132 -25.77 6.42 -10.86
C ASP A 132 -25.50 5.70 -12.21
N ASP A 133 -24.23 5.67 -12.67
CA ASP A 133 -23.84 5.14 -13.98
C ASP A 133 -23.23 3.70 -13.94
N ILE A 134 -23.38 3.00 -12.83
CA ILE A 134 -22.83 1.64 -12.65
C ILE A 134 -23.38 0.67 -13.70
N ASP A 135 -24.69 0.70 -13.95
CA ASP A 135 -25.32 -0.19 -14.94
C ASP A 135 -24.76 0.04 -16.35
N GLN A 136 -24.48 1.30 -16.69
CA GLN A 136 -23.88 1.65 -17.97
C GLN A 136 -22.41 1.19 -18.05
N ALA A 137 -21.65 1.33 -16.98
CA ALA A 137 -20.27 0.85 -16.90
C ALA A 137 -20.22 -0.68 -16.99
N VAL A 138 -21.12 -1.39 -16.30
CA VAL A 138 -21.24 -2.85 -16.40
C VAL A 138 -21.60 -3.29 -17.82
N ALA A 139 -22.51 -2.60 -18.48
CA ALA A 139 -22.91 -2.93 -19.86
C ALA A 139 -21.75 -2.75 -20.87
N LEU A 140 -20.91 -1.72 -20.66
CA LEU A 140 -19.78 -1.41 -21.56
C LEU A 140 -18.54 -2.28 -21.29
N TYR A 141 -18.25 -2.57 -20.04
CA TYR A 141 -16.98 -3.15 -19.63
C TYR A 141 -17.10 -4.52 -18.92
N GLY A 142 -18.34 -4.93 -18.57
CA GLY A 142 -18.57 -6.13 -17.78
C GLY A 142 -17.93 -7.38 -18.40
N ALA A 143 -18.15 -7.63 -19.68
CA ALA A 143 -17.59 -8.80 -20.36
C ALA A 143 -16.04 -8.81 -20.39
N GLN A 144 -15.42 -7.62 -20.43
CA GLN A 144 -13.94 -7.49 -20.41
C GLN A 144 -13.39 -7.72 -19.01
N ILE A 145 -14.10 -7.21 -18.01
CA ILE A 145 -13.73 -7.40 -16.59
C ILE A 145 -13.88 -8.86 -16.21
N ASP A 146 -15.00 -9.49 -16.57
CA ASP A 146 -15.25 -10.92 -16.34
C ASP A 146 -14.17 -11.80 -17.00
N GLY A 147 -13.76 -11.45 -18.22
CA GLY A 147 -12.68 -12.13 -18.92
C GLY A 147 -11.33 -12.00 -18.18
N GLN A 148 -10.99 -10.81 -17.73
CA GLN A 148 -9.74 -10.57 -17.01
C GLN A 148 -9.72 -11.23 -15.63
N VAL A 149 -10.83 -11.19 -14.90
CA VAL A 149 -10.98 -11.88 -13.61
C VAL A 149 -10.90 -13.39 -13.80
N ALA A 150 -11.60 -13.94 -14.78
CA ALA A 150 -11.57 -15.37 -15.08
C ALA A 150 -10.16 -15.85 -15.46
N GLU A 151 -9.43 -15.08 -16.26
CA GLU A 151 -8.04 -15.41 -16.61
C GLU A 151 -7.14 -15.42 -15.38
N THR A 152 -7.26 -14.41 -14.52
CA THR A 152 -6.51 -14.32 -13.27
C THR A 152 -6.84 -15.46 -12.32
N ASP A 153 -8.11 -15.80 -12.18
CA ASP A 153 -8.58 -16.90 -11.32
C ASP A 153 -8.10 -18.26 -11.84
N ILE A 154 -8.10 -18.46 -13.15
CA ILE A 154 -7.57 -19.68 -13.78
C ILE A 154 -6.09 -19.83 -13.49
N VAL A 155 -5.29 -18.76 -13.69
CA VAL A 155 -3.85 -18.77 -13.41
C VAL A 155 -3.58 -19.04 -11.94
N ASN A 156 -4.28 -18.35 -11.03
CA ASN A 156 -4.14 -18.56 -9.59
C ASN A 156 -4.54 -19.98 -9.18
N HIS A 157 -5.61 -20.51 -9.73
CA HIS A 157 -6.04 -21.89 -9.47
C HIS A 157 -4.97 -22.91 -9.87
N PHE A 158 -4.31 -22.72 -11.02
CA PHE A 158 -3.22 -23.59 -11.43
C PHE A 158 -1.99 -23.43 -10.54
N LEU A 159 -1.60 -22.19 -10.20
CA LEU A 159 -0.42 -21.91 -9.37
C LEU A 159 -0.57 -22.40 -7.93
N THR A 160 -1.78 -22.43 -7.40
CA THR A 160 -2.09 -22.90 -6.03
C THR A 160 -2.52 -24.35 -5.96
N SER A 161 -2.56 -25.06 -7.10
CA SER A 161 -3.00 -26.44 -7.18
C SER A 161 -1.98 -27.39 -6.55
N ASP A 162 -2.44 -28.30 -5.68
CA ASP A 162 -1.62 -29.38 -5.12
C ASP A 162 -1.04 -30.33 -6.19
N LYS A 163 -1.54 -30.23 -7.43
CA LYS A 163 -1.05 -31.00 -8.57
C LYS A 163 0.12 -30.34 -9.27
N LEU A 164 0.38 -29.06 -9.01
CA LEU A 164 1.53 -28.35 -9.55
C LEU A 164 2.79 -28.80 -8.81
N LYS A 165 3.71 -29.42 -9.53
CA LYS A 165 5.04 -29.74 -9.01
C LYS A 165 6.01 -28.66 -9.48
N ASP A 166 6.43 -27.82 -8.55
CA ASP A 166 7.52 -26.88 -8.81
C ASP A 166 8.86 -27.63 -8.77
N ASN A 167 9.38 -27.93 -9.92
CA ASN A 167 10.69 -28.57 -10.09
C ASN A 167 11.78 -27.53 -10.47
N PHE A 168 11.49 -26.23 -10.30
CA PHE A 168 12.42 -25.17 -10.76
C PHE A 168 13.78 -25.29 -10.08
N ALA A 169 13.82 -25.43 -8.77
CA ALA A 169 15.09 -25.52 -8.02
C ALA A 169 15.92 -26.73 -8.43
N GLU A 170 15.29 -27.89 -8.60
CA GLU A 170 15.95 -29.13 -9.06
C GLU A 170 16.47 -28.98 -10.50
N THR A 171 15.64 -28.46 -11.39
CA THR A 171 15.99 -28.24 -12.78
C THR A 171 17.11 -27.19 -12.91
N PHE A 172 17.02 -26.09 -12.16
CA PHE A 172 18.04 -25.06 -12.15
C PHE A 172 19.37 -25.59 -11.66
N SER A 173 19.41 -26.31 -10.54
CA SER A 173 20.62 -26.94 -10.01
C SER A 173 21.25 -27.91 -11.01
N LYS A 174 20.41 -28.68 -11.73
CA LYS A 174 20.90 -29.66 -12.69
C LYS A 174 21.60 -29.04 -13.92
N TYR A 175 21.15 -27.88 -14.38
CA TYR A 175 21.61 -27.30 -15.66
C TYR A 175 22.41 -26.01 -15.50
N PHE A 176 22.40 -25.39 -14.35
CA PHE A 176 23.00 -24.07 -14.09
C PHE A 176 23.92 -24.00 -12.86
N THR A 177 24.22 -25.14 -12.18
CA THR A 177 25.31 -25.18 -11.21
C THR A 177 26.61 -25.23 -11.99
N PHE A 178 27.38 -24.16 -11.92
CA PHE A 178 28.77 -24.14 -12.41
C PHE A 178 29.63 -24.86 -11.38
N GLU A 179 30.40 -25.86 -11.84
CA GLU A 179 31.52 -26.46 -11.08
C GLU A 179 32.63 -25.44 -10.87
#